data_9c122028bb1f149a97aa34b79695f6be
#
_entry.id   9c122028bb1f149a97aa34b79695f6be
#
_cell.length_a   1.000
_cell.length_b   1.000
_cell.length_c   1.000
_cell.angle_alpha   90.00
_cell.angle_beta   90.00
_cell.angle_gamma   90.00
#
_symmetry.space_group_name_H-M   'P 1'
#
loop_
_entity.id
_entity.type
_entity.pdbx_description
1 polymer ?
#
loop_
_entity_poly.entity_id
_entity_poly.type
_entity_poly.pdbx_seq_one_letter_code
_entity_poly.pdbx_strand_id
1 'polypeptide(L)'
;MKMPDKHTIDKVLRNAASKEEAKEVIRWFTTLEGRTYLENLIMEDEKNVLPGTEEHYIDVQIPSEEMYDRIMSMVRWQRRRRTLFRVAAILIPFVLFVGQLWYLDRNIDLLGNSDVEEVYVPKGERTLIVFQDGTKAYINSESRIKYPRKFGLSERKVYLEGEAFFEVSPNRKRSFIVSLGDLDVKVLGTTFDVKAYPEDSEIYVMLETGRVSISSFFQQIAHLNPGDQAVYNRKTNTCKISSPENLVNNLAWRKNQIVFDNTPLEEVIEVLSRWYDVEFVIDDLSTYHYSYTLASSKKQIHQILEELEKISPVCFTDQDGKIHVSMKE
;
A
#
# COMPACT_ATOMS: atom_id res chain seq x y z
N MET A 1 -0.62 65.51 -38.21
CA MET A 1 0.07 64.41 -38.92
C MET A 1 0.31 64.88 -40.34
N LYS A 2 1.53 64.65 -40.90
CA LYS A 2 1.81 65.13 -42.25
C LYS A 2 1.00 64.35 -43.28
N MET A 3 0.42 65.03 -44.32
CA MET A 3 -0.34 64.37 -45.37
C MET A 3 0.55 63.36 -46.12
N PRO A 4 0.14 62.07 -46.29
CA PRO A 4 0.87 61.12 -47.13
C PRO A 4 0.91 61.61 -48.58
N ASP A 5 1.91 61.10 -49.34
CA ASP A 5 2.04 61.46 -50.76
C ASP A 5 0.79 61.00 -51.55
N LYS A 6 0.31 61.85 -52.43
CA LYS A 6 -0.90 61.65 -53.26
C LYS A 6 -0.86 60.30 -53.99
N HIS A 7 0.33 59.89 -54.46
CA HIS A 7 0.58 58.61 -55.10
C HIS A 7 0.36 57.40 -54.16
N THR A 8 0.78 57.57 -52.90
CA THR A 8 0.55 56.50 -51.88
C THR A 8 -0.90 56.36 -51.50
N ILE A 9 -1.65 57.47 -51.45
CA ILE A 9 -3.09 57.48 -51.24
C ILE A 9 -3.83 56.69 -52.35
N ASP A 10 -3.43 57.04 -53.65
CA ASP A 10 -4.03 56.40 -54.80
C ASP A 10 -3.72 54.90 -54.88
N LYS A 11 -2.53 54.45 -54.53
CA LYS A 11 -2.17 53.06 -54.41
C LYS A 11 -3.02 52.33 -53.37
N VAL A 12 -3.31 52.97 -52.23
CA VAL A 12 -4.15 52.39 -51.18
C VAL A 12 -5.57 52.23 -51.65
N LEU A 13 -6.14 53.27 -52.29
CA LEU A 13 -7.48 53.25 -52.85
C LEU A 13 -7.65 52.18 -53.93
N ARG A 14 -6.61 51.92 -54.76
CA ARG A 14 -6.62 50.87 -55.78
C ARG A 14 -6.18 49.48 -55.28
N ASN A 15 -6.03 49.33 -53.98
CA ASN A 15 -5.62 48.06 -53.33
C ASN A 15 -4.25 47.54 -53.83
N ALA A 16 -3.35 48.43 -54.22
CA ALA A 16 -2.01 48.15 -54.77
C ALA A 16 -0.86 48.59 -53.85
N ALA A 17 -1.18 48.96 -52.58
CA ALA A 17 -0.21 49.46 -51.62
C ALA A 17 0.32 48.34 -50.72
N SER A 18 1.54 48.49 -50.20
CA SER A 18 2.09 47.64 -49.13
C SER A 18 1.36 47.82 -47.79
N LYS A 19 1.53 46.86 -46.87
CA LYS A 19 0.88 46.93 -45.56
C LYS A 19 1.27 48.17 -44.75
N GLU A 20 2.51 48.63 -44.88
CA GLU A 20 3.02 49.79 -44.18
C GLU A 20 2.44 51.08 -44.74
N GLU A 21 2.41 51.23 -46.06
CA GLU A 21 1.79 52.35 -46.75
C GLU A 21 0.28 52.45 -46.46
N ALA A 22 -0.41 51.30 -46.46
CA ALA A 22 -1.82 51.24 -46.12
C ALA A 22 -2.10 51.69 -44.68
N LYS A 23 -1.29 51.29 -43.70
CA LYS A 23 -1.42 51.69 -42.31
C LYS A 23 -1.18 53.20 -42.13
N GLU A 24 -0.25 53.79 -42.85
CA GLU A 24 0.04 55.21 -42.78
C GLU A 24 -1.16 56.03 -43.32
N VAL A 25 -1.69 55.66 -44.48
CA VAL A 25 -2.84 56.33 -45.11
C VAL A 25 -4.10 56.15 -44.28
N ILE A 26 -4.39 54.96 -43.78
CA ILE A 26 -5.55 54.68 -42.89
C ILE A 26 -5.48 55.58 -41.64
N ARG A 27 -4.28 55.67 -41.03
CA ARG A 27 -4.08 56.49 -39.84
C ARG A 27 -4.24 57.98 -40.14
N TRP A 28 -3.85 58.43 -41.35
CA TRP A 28 -4.11 59.80 -41.78
C TRP A 28 -5.59 60.06 -42.04
N PHE A 29 -6.34 59.12 -42.63
CA PHE A 29 -7.81 59.23 -42.81
C PHE A 29 -8.61 59.31 -41.49
N THR A 30 -8.01 58.96 -40.36
CA THR A 30 -8.64 59.15 -39.03
C THR A 30 -8.51 60.61 -38.55
N THR A 31 -7.67 61.45 -39.18
CA THR A 31 -7.57 62.87 -38.87
C THR A 31 -8.66 63.68 -39.56
N LEU A 32 -8.94 64.90 -39.07
CA LEU A 32 -9.95 65.76 -39.64
C LEU A 32 -9.67 66.08 -41.12
N GLU A 33 -8.38 66.42 -41.45
CA GLU A 33 -7.94 66.72 -42.81
C GLU A 33 -8.08 65.52 -43.75
N GLY A 34 -7.76 64.30 -43.27
CA GLY A 34 -7.91 63.03 -44.01
C GLY A 34 -9.35 62.66 -44.29
N ARG A 35 -10.24 62.90 -43.34
CA ARG A 35 -11.70 62.71 -43.55
C ARG A 35 -12.26 63.65 -44.57
N THR A 36 -11.95 64.95 -44.50
CA THR A 36 -12.43 65.92 -45.46
C THR A 36 -11.88 65.64 -46.88
N TYR A 37 -10.62 65.15 -46.99
CA TYR A 37 -10.08 64.71 -48.28
C TYR A 37 -10.83 63.49 -48.85
N LEU A 38 -11.17 62.50 -48.01
CA LEU A 38 -11.89 61.31 -48.44
C LEU A 38 -13.35 61.65 -48.83
N GLU A 39 -14.00 62.55 -48.09
CA GLU A 39 -15.33 63.06 -48.40
C GLU A 39 -15.38 63.77 -49.74
N ASN A 40 -14.36 64.66 -50.02
CA ASN A 40 -14.25 65.36 -51.30
C ASN A 40 -14.00 64.36 -52.44
N LEU A 41 -13.18 63.33 -52.26
CA LEU A 41 -12.93 62.33 -53.28
C LEU A 41 -14.22 61.53 -53.60
N ILE A 42 -15.02 61.18 -52.60
CA ILE A 42 -16.30 60.48 -52.78
C ILE A 42 -17.29 61.40 -53.54
N MET A 43 -17.35 62.69 -53.19
CA MET A 43 -18.22 63.65 -53.88
C MET A 43 -17.79 63.91 -55.31
N GLU A 44 -16.46 63.84 -55.61
CA GLU A 44 -15.92 64.01 -56.96
C GLU A 44 -16.21 62.76 -57.83
N ASP A 45 -16.13 61.56 -57.28
CA ASP A 45 -16.50 60.30 -57.91
C ASP A 45 -18.04 60.24 -58.16
N GLU A 46 -18.85 60.71 -57.21
CA GLU A 46 -20.29 60.80 -57.37
C GLU A 46 -20.74 61.73 -58.51
N LYS A 47 -19.98 62.84 -58.76
CA LYS A 47 -20.20 63.75 -59.86
C LYS A 47 -19.78 63.18 -61.22
N ASN A 48 -18.85 62.23 -61.22
CA ASN A 48 -18.31 61.59 -62.42
C ASN A 48 -19.11 60.33 -62.83
N VAL A 49 -20.01 59.87 -62.01
CA VAL A 49 -20.99 58.85 -62.38
C VAL A 49 -22.05 59.54 -63.26
N LEU A 50 -21.96 59.39 -64.57
CA LEU A 50 -22.90 59.94 -65.57
C LEU A 50 -24.33 59.55 -65.27
N PRO A 51 -25.30 60.49 -65.27
CA PRO A 51 -26.69 60.19 -65.15
C PRO A 51 -27.14 59.49 -66.44
N GLY A 52 -27.36 58.20 -66.48
CA GLY A 52 -27.88 57.51 -67.61
C GLY A 52 -27.37 56.09 -67.91
N THR A 53 -26.63 55.50 -67.14
CA THR A 53 -26.40 54.04 -67.22
C THR A 53 -27.50 53.36 -66.43
N GLU A 54 -28.41 52.68 -67.17
CA GLU A 54 -29.38 51.73 -66.57
C GLU A 54 -28.70 50.90 -65.56
N GLU A 55 -29.28 50.80 -64.36
CA GLU A 55 -28.90 49.91 -63.34
C GLU A 55 -28.76 48.51 -63.96
N HIS A 56 -27.55 48.07 -64.26
CA HIS A 56 -27.25 46.65 -64.42
C HIS A 56 -27.45 46.05 -63.05
N TYR A 57 -28.70 45.80 -62.69
CA TYR A 57 -29.00 44.82 -61.67
C TYR A 57 -28.41 43.54 -62.16
N ILE A 58 -27.28 43.17 -61.58
CA ILE A 58 -26.76 41.84 -61.71
C ILE A 58 -27.84 40.99 -60.97
N ASP A 59 -28.71 40.35 -61.74
CA ASP A 59 -29.68 39.39 -61.24
C ASP A 59 -28.93 38.10 -60.87
N VAL A 60 -27.95 38.27 -59.98
CA VAL A 60 -27.33 37.14 -59.29
C VAL A 60 -28.19 36.92 -58.03
N GLN A 61 -29.14 36.02 -58.18
CA GLN A 61 -29.77 35.47 -56.98
C GLN A 61 -28.63 34.96 -56.06
N ILE A 62 -28.24 35.78 -55.11
CA ILE A 62 -27.31 35.37 -54.07
C ILE A 62 -28.05 34.34 -53.24
N PRO A 63 -27.59 33.05 -53.19
CA PRO A 63 -28.27 32.02 -52.42
C PRO A 63 -28.04 32.28 -50.93
N SER A 64 -28.72 33.32 -50.46
CA SER A 64 -28.54 33.86 -49.10
C SER A 64 -28.90 32.79 -48.03
N GLU A 65 -29.90 31.95 -48.31
CA GLU A 65 -30.25 30.87 -47.41
C GLU A 65 -29.20 29.75 -47.35
N GLU A 66 -28.69 29.30 -48.49
CA GLU A 66 -27.64 28.28 -48.50
C GLU A 66 -26.33 28.79 -47.89
N MET A 67 -26.00 30.05 -48.08
CA MET A 67 -24.82 30.70 -47.50
C MET A 67 -24.99 30.87 -45.99
N TYR A 68 -26.17 31.27 -45.52
CA TYR A 68 -26.54 31.35 -44.12
C TYR A 68 -26.43 29.98 -43.44
N ASP A 69 -27.02 28.94 -44.04
CA ASP A 69 -26.97 27.58 -43.49
C ASP A 69 -25.57 27.01 -43.44
N ARG A 70 -24.72 27.30 -44.44
CA ARG A 70 -23.31 26.93 -44.42
C ARG A 70 -22.54 27.61 -43.28
N ILE A 71 -22.72 28.93 -43.13
CA ILE A 71 -22.09 29.70 -42.04
C ILE A 71 -22.58 29.21 -40.69
N MET A 72 -23.89 29.01 -40.52
CA MET A 72 -24.45 28.56 -39.25
C MET A 72 -24.11 27.12 -38.91
N SER A 73 -23.92 26.27 -39.90
CA SER A 73 -23.41 24.90 -39.69
C SER A 73 -21.96 24.90 -39.23
N MET A 74 -21.08 25.73 -39.80
CA MET A 74 -19.71 25.91 -39.35
C MET A 74 -19.62 26.47 -37.92
N VAL A 75 -20.43 27.47 -37.59
CA VAL A 75 -20.50 28.07 -36.25
C VAL A 75 -21.01 27.04 -35.23
N ARG A 76 -22.06 26.28 -35.58
CA ARG A 76 -22.59 25.19 -34.73
C ARG A 76 -21.55 24.08 -34.53
N TRP A 77 -20.84 23.69 -35.59
CA TRP A 77 -19.75 22.70 -35.50
C TRP A 77 -18.58 23.18 -34.62
N GLN A 78 -18.13 24.43 -34.79
CA GLN A 78 -17.08 25.02 -33.95
C GLN A 78 -17.49 25.13 -32.48
N ARG A 79 -18.76 25.52 -32.20
CA ARG A 79 -19.27 25.54 -30.80
C ARG A 79 -19.32 24.15 -30.20
N ARG A 80 -19.85 23.15 -30.93
CA ARG A 80 -19.87 21.75 -30.46
C ARG A 80 -18.46 21.24 -30.23
N ARG A 81 -17.53 21.48 -31.13
CA ARG A 81 -16.11 21.09 -30.97
C ARG A 81 -15.48 21.72 -29.74
N ARG A 82 -15.67 23.02 -29.51
CA ARG A 82 -15.16 23.70 -28.29
C ARG A 82 -15.79 23.15 -27.02
N THR A 83 -17.06 22.84 -27.01
CA THR A 83 -17.73 22.23 -25.86
C THR A 83 -17.22 20.82 -25.61
N LEU A 84 -17.07 20.00 -26.65
CA LEU A 84 -16.47 18.66 -26.55
C LEU A 84 -15.05 18.69 -25.97
N PHE A 85 -14.19 19.60 -26.45
CA PHE A 85 -12.86 19.77 -25.91
C PHE A 85 -12.84 20.21 -24.44
N ARG A 86 -13.76 21.10 -24.04
CA ARG A 86 -13.89 21.50 -22.63
C ARG A 86 -14.32 20.34 -21.74
N VAL A 87 -15.31 19.57 -22.18
CA VAL A 87 -15.80 18.39 -21.48
C VAL A 87 -14.70 17.32 -21.41
N ALA A 88 -14.01 17.04 -22.52
CA ALA A 88 -12.92 16.10 -22.58
C ALA A 88 -11.74 16.52 -21.68
N ALA A 89 -11.41 17.81 -21.62
CA ALA A 89 -10.35 18.35 -20.77
C ALA A 89 -10.61 18.14 -19.26
N ILE A 90 -11.88 17.98 -18.86
CA ILE A 90 -12.26 17.69 -17.47
C ILE A 90 -12.41 16.18 -17.26
N LEU A 91 -13.07 15.49 -18.19
CA LEU A 91 -13.38 14.06 -18.05
C LEU A 91 -12.14 13.17 -18.14
N ILE A 92 -11.21 13.47 -19.05
CA ILE A 92 -10.00 12.64 -19.22
C ILE A 92 -9.15 12.63 -17.95
N PRO A 93 -8.76 13.78 -17.35
CA PRO A 93 -8.04 13.80 -16.09
C PRO A 93 -8.81 13.15 -14.94
N PHE A 94 -10.14 13.32 -14.90
CA PHE A 94 -10.99 12.69 -13.89
C PHE A 94 -10.98 11.17 -14.01
N VAL A 95 -11.17 10.62 -15.21
CA VAL A 95 -11.12 9.16 -15.44
C VAL A 95 -9.74 8.60 -15.12
N LEU A 96 -8.65 9.30 -15.52
CA LEU A 96 -7.30 8.90 -15.17
C LEU A 96 -7.06 8.92 -13.65
N PHE A 97 -7.57 9.95 -12.95
CA PHE A 97 -7.47 10.05 -11.50
C PHE A 97 -8.23 8.92 -10.79
N VAL A 98 -9.47 8.64 -11.20
CA VAL A 98 -10.25 7.51 -10.67
C VAL A 98 -9.58 6.17 -10.97
N GLY A 99 -9.06 6.00 -12.19
CA GLY A 99 -8.28 4.81 -12.57
C GLY A 99 -7.03 4.64 -11.74
N GLN A 100 -6.33 5.74 -11.43
CA GLN A 100 -5.15 5.73 -10.56
C GLN A 100 -5.51 5.40 -9.10
N LEU A 101 -6.61 5.95 -8.58
CA LEU A 101 -7.13 5.59 -7.26
C LEU A 101 -7.49 4.10 -7.20
N TRP A 102 -8.20 3.58 -8.21
CA TRP A 102 -8.55 2.16 -8.28
C TRP A 102 -7.31 1.25 -8.38
N TYR A 103 -6.30 1.65 -9.17
CA TYR A 103 -5.03 0.93 -9.25
C TYR A 103 -4.29 0.93 -7.90
N LEU A 104 -4.28 2.05 -7.19
CA LEU A 104 -3.69 2.15 -5.85
C LEU A 104 -4.45 1.29 -4.84
N ASP A 105 -5.79 1.30 -4.87
CA ASP A 105 -6.61 0.49 -3.96
C ASP A 105 -6.45 -1.01 -4.20
N ARG A 106 -6.08 -1.41 -5.42
CA ARG A 106 -5.77 -2.82 -5.71
C ARG A 106 -4.55 -3.33 -4.93
N ASN A 107 -3.59 -2.46 -4.63
CA ASN A 107 -2.33 -2.81 -3.99
C ASN A 107 -2.25 -2.39 -2.51
N ILE A 108 -3.09 -1.44 -2.10
CA ILE A 108 -3.09 -0.88 -0.75
C ILE A 108 -4.56 -0.66 -0.38
N ASP A 109 -4.96 -1.03 0.82
CA ASP A 109 -6.30 -0.76 1.34
C ASP A 109 -6.44 0.74 1.65
N LEU A 110 -6.93 1.51 0.66
CA LEU A 110 -7.16 2.95 0.78
C LEU A 110 -8.39 3.28 1.61
N LEU A 111 -9.40 2.39 1.58
CA LEU A 111 -10.72 2.63 2.15
C LEU A 111 -10.92 1.92 3.49
N GLY A 112 -9.92 1.15 3.97
CA GLY A 112 -10.00 0.39 5.22
C GLY A 112 -11.03 -0.74 5.18
N ASN A 113 -11.35 -1.26 4.00
CA ASN A 113 -12.39 -2.25 3.76
C ASN A 113 -11.82 -3.62 3.33
N SER A 114 -10.56 -3.90 3.67
CA SER A 114 -9.98 -5.22 3.39
C SER A 114 -10.60 -6.28 4.29
N ASP A 115 -11.05 -7.37 3.67
CA ASP A 115 -11.44 -8.57 4.40
C ASP A 115 -10.26 -9.04 5.25
N VAL A 116 -10.57 -9.41 6.49
CA VAL A 116 -9.60 -10.01 7.41
C VAL A 116 -9.63 -11.53 7.20
N GLU A 117 -8.47 -12.09 6.92
CA GLU A 117 -8.26 -13.53 6.86
C GLU A 117 -7.80 -14.02 8.23
N GLU A 118 -8.31 -15.18 8.63
CA GLU A 118 -7.89 -15.88 9.83
C GLU A 118 -7.40 -17.27 9.46
N VAL A 119 -6.19 -17.59 9.90
CA VAL A 119 -5.59 -18.92 9.73
C VAL A 119 -5.31 -19.49 11.11
N TYR A 120 -5.86 -20.67 11.36
CA TYR A 120 -5.55 -21.50 12.53
C TYR A 120 -4.71 -22.69 12.10
N VAL A 121 -3.60 -22.90 12.78
CA VAL A 121 -2.69 -24.04 12.58
C VAL A 121 -2.92 -25.01 13.74
N PRO A 122 -3.45 -26.22 13.50
CA PRO A 122 -3.73 -27.17 14.56
C PRO A 122 -2.45 -27.73 15.18
N LYS A 123 -2.59 -28.46 16.28
CA LYS A 123 -1.49 -29.22 16.88
C LYS A 123 -0.88 -30.17 15.85
N GLY A 124 0.41 -30.43 15.93
CA GLY A 124 1.14 -31.30 15.01
C GLY A 124 1.47 -30.67 13.63
N GLU A 125 0.88 -29.54 13.29
CA GLU A 125 1.05 -28.90 11.99
C GLU A 125 1.85 -27.60 12.09
N ARG A 126 2.40 -27.17 10.95
CA ARG A 126 3.05 -25.86 10.76
C ARG A 126 2.74 -25.38 9.37
N THR A 127 2.67 -24.06 9.20
CA THR A 127 2.39 -23.48 7.90
C THR A 127 3.27 -22.27 7.62
N LEU A 128 3.43 -21.98 6.33
CA LEU A 128 4.09 -20.77 5.84
C LEU A 128 3.05 -19.88 5.16
N ILE A 129 2.94 -18.65 5.63
CA ILE A 129 2.13 -17.62 5.01
C ILE A 129 3.07 -16.61 4.34
N VAL A 130 2.79 -16.28 3.08
CA VAL A 130 3.49 -15.20 2.37
C VAL A 130 2.49 -14.07 2.15
N PHE A 131 2.71 -12.95 2.81
CA PHE A 131 1.85 -11.77 2.70
C PHE A 131 2.09 -11.04 1.38
N GLN A 132 1.14 -10.16 1.01
CA GLN A 132 1.18 -9.39 -0.22
C GLN A 132 2.44 -8.50 -0.37
N ASP A 133 3.02 -8.05 0.75
CA ASP A 133 4.24 -7.24 0.79
C ASP A 133 5.54 -8.05 0.67
N GLY A 134 5.44 -9.38 0.51
CA GLY A 134 6.55 -10.31 0.46
C GLY A 134 7.07 -10.74 1.84
N THR A 135 6.48 -10.27 2.94
CA THR A 135 6.79 -10.75 4.29
C THR A 135 6.38 -12.20 4.42
N LYS A 136 7.23 -13.03 5.03
CA LYS A 136 6.94 -14.43 5.33
C LYS A 136 6.71 -14.60 6.82
N ALA A 137 5.70 -15.39 7.17
CA ALA A 137 5.42 -15.83 8.52
C ALA A 137 5.36 -17.35 8.57
N TYR A 138 6.29 -17.96 9.30
CA TYR A 138 6.26 -19.37 9.64
C TYR A 138 5.46 -19.49 10.92
N ILE A 139 4.34 -20.18 10.87
CA ILE A 139 3.41 -20.30 11.98
C ILE A 139 3.58 -21.69 12.60
N ASN A 140 3.80 -21.73 13.91
CA ASN A 140 3.97 -22.96 14.66
C ASN A 140 2.63 -23.61 15.02
N SER A 141 2.68 -24.82 15.58
CA SER A 141 1.51 -25.60 16.02
C SER A 141 0.68 -24.84 17.04
N GLU A 142 -0.64 -25.08 17.02
CA GLU A 142 -1.63 -24.49 17.95
C GLU A 142 -1.62 -22.95 17.93
N SER A 143 -1.36 -22.36 16.76
CA SER A 143 -1.25 -20.92 16.59
C SER A 143 -2.30 -20.37 15.64
N ARG A 144 -2.71 -19.14 15.90
CA ARG A 144 -3.73 -18.41 15.14
C ARG A 144 -3.19 -17.06 14.70
N ILE A 145 -3.35 -16.75 13.42
CA ILE A 145 -2.97 -15.43 12.89
C ILE A 145 -4.13 -14.81 12.11
N LYS A 146 -4.40 -13.52 12.37
CA LYS A 146 -5.38 -12.71 11.65
C LYS A 146 -4.67 -11.58 10.94
N TYR A 147 -4.98 -11.38 9.68
CA TYR A 147 -4.36 -10.33 8.87
C TYR A 147 -5.30 -9.84 7.77
N PRO A 148 -5.21 -8.58 7.34
CA PRO A 148 -5.98 -8.08 6.21
C PRO A 148 -5.40 -8.61 4.89
N ARG A 149 -6.26 -8.92 3.93
CA ARG A 149 -5.82 -9.29 2.56
C ARG A 149 -4.90 -8.26 1.93
N LYS A 150 -5.11 -6.98 2.27
CA LYS A 150 -4.28 -5.85 1.84
C LYS A 150 -3.92 -5.00 3.05
N PHE A 151 -2.64 -4.70 3.17
CA PHE A 151 -2.20 -3.80 4.22
C PHE A 151 -2.56 -2.35 3.93
N GLY A 152 -2.88 -1.59 4.97
CA GLY A 152 -3.21 -0.17 4.89
C GLY A 152 -2.05 0.73 4.46
N LEU A 153 -2.34 2.03 4.33
CA LEU A 153 -1.37 3.06 3.89
C LEU A 153 -0.27 3.33 4.91
N SER A 154 -0.62 3.32 6.20
CA SER A 154 0.27 3.74 7.29
C SER A 154 1.07 2.60 7.90
N GLU A 155 0.48 1.40 7.96
CA GLU A 155 1.04 0.26 8.66
C GLU A 155 0.63 -1.08 8.04
N ARG A 156 1.34 -2.13 8.41
CA ARG A 156 1.10 -3.53 8.06
C ARG A 156 0.85 -4.28 9.36
N LYS A 157 -0.42 -4.38 9.79
CA LYS A 157 -0.77 -4.97 11.09
C LYS A 157 -1.33 -6.38 10.94
N VAL A 158 -0.83 -7.28 11.78
CA VAL A 158 -1.32 -8.65 11.95
C VAL A 158 -1.56 -8.92 13.45
N TYR A 159 -2.41 -9.87 13.75
CA TYR A 159 -2.71 -10.30 15.13
C TYR A 159 -2.28 -11.75 15.27
N LEU A 160 -1.53 -12.09 16.30
CA LEU A 160 -1.02 -13.42 16.57
C LEU A 160 -1.41 -13.89 17.97
N GLU A 161 -1.91 -15.11 18.04
CA GLU A 161 -2.04 -15.94 19.24
C GLU A 161 -1.25 -17.22 18.98
N GLY A 162 -0.26 -17.56 19.82
CA GLY A 162 0.64 -18.68 19.62
C GLY A 162 2.06 -18.25 19.23
N GLU A 163 2.73 -19.02 18.38
CA GLU A 163 4.13 -18.80 18.02
C GLU A 163 4.31 -18.67 16.52
N ALA A 164 5.08 -17.64 16.12
CA ALA A 164 5.40 -17.41 14.74
C ALA A 164 6.78 -16.72 14.56
N PHE A 165 7.48 -17.17 13.54
CA PHE A 165 8.70 -16.54 13.08
C PHE A 165 8.45 -15.71 11.82
N PHE A 166 8.90 -14.47 11.84
CA PHE A 166 8.67 -13.50 10.78
C PHE A 166 9.97 -13.12 10.05
N GLU A 167 9.95 -13.20 8.72
CA GLU A 167 10.93 -12.59 7.83
C GLU A 167 10.27 -11.37 7.16
N VAL A 168 10.39 -10.19 7.78
CA VAL A 168 9.64 -9.00 7.35
C VAL A 168 10.35 -8.28 6.22
N SER A 169 9.63 -8.07 5.11
CA SER A 169 10.11 -7.28 3.98
C SER A 169 10.43 -5.84 4.38
N PRO A 170 11.63 -5.32 4.06
CA PRO A 170 12.05 -3.98 4.45
C PRO A 170 11.15 -2.88 3.89
N ASN A 171 10.59 -2.05 4.77
CA ASN A 171 9.82 -0.87 4.40
C ASN A 171 9.93 0.23 5.45
N ARG A 172 10.70 1.28 5.17
CA ARG A 172 10.94 2.40 6.10
C ARG A 172 9.73 3.33 6.27
N LYS A 173 8.77 3.30 5.33
CA LYS A 173 7.60 4.18 5.35
C LYS A 173 6.40 3.55 6.06
N ARG A 174 6.29 2.21 6.04
CA ARG A 174 5.18 1.47 6.64
C ARG A 174 5.74 0.41 7.58
N SER A 175 5.53 0.60 8.87
CA SER A 175 5.91 -0.38 9.88
C SER A 175 5.09 -1.67 9.73
N PHE A 176 5.71 -2.80 10.08
CA PHE A 176 5.02 -4.06 10.30
C PHE A 176 4.78 -4.22 11.80
N ILE A 177 3.56 -4.53 12.20
CA ILE A 177 3.14 -4.62 13.59
C ILE A 177 2.52 -6.00 13.83
N VAL A 178 3.08 -6.75 14.78
CA VAL A 178 2.46 -7.95 15.30
C VAL A 178 1.80 -7.62 16.63
N SER A 179 0.48 -7.67 16.67
CA SER A 179 -0.32 -7.43 17.87
C SER A 179 -0.57 -8.75 18.58
N LEU A 180 -0.23 -8.79 19.87
CA LEU A 180 -0.31 -9.98 20.73
C LEU A 180 -1.38 -9.83 21.82
N GLY A 181 -2.31 -8.87 21.63
CA GLY A 181 -3.26 -8.46 22.65
C GLY A 181 -2.65 -7.42 23.59
N ASP A 182 -1.80 -7.87 24.51
CA ASP A 182 -1.16 -7.01 25.53
C ASP A 182 0.00 -6.17 24.99
N LEU A 183 0.66 -6.68 23.95
CA LEU A 183 1.84 -6.08 23.33
C LEU A 183 1.67 -5.87 21.84
N ASP A 184 2.25 -4.80 21.33
CA ASP A 184 2.52 -4.58 19.92
C ASP A 184 4.04 -4.65 19.66
N VAL A 185 4.45 -5.53 18.74
CA VAL A 185 5.84 -5.69 18.28
C VAL A 185 5.96 -5.00 16.93
N LYS A 186 6.71 -3.89 16.88
CA LYS A 186 6.83 -3.01 15.72
C LYS A 186 8.22 -3.10 15.09
N VAL A 187 8.26 -3.31 13.76
CA VAL A 187 9.49 -3.46 12.98
C VAL A 187 9.39 -2.76 11.61
N LEU A 188 10.55 -2.55 10.94
CA LEU A 188 10.61 -1.95 9.59
C LEU A 188 11.19 -2.89 8.51
N GLY A 189 11.77 -3.99 8.91
CA GLY A 189 12.44 -4.97 8.04
C GLY A 189 13.39 -5.78 8.90
N THR A 190 12.91 -6.87 9.46
CA THR A 190 13.47 -7.53 10.64
C THR A 190 13.14 -9.00 10.58
N THR A 191 14.05 -9.84 11.03
CA THR A 191 13.82 -11.26 11.23
C THR A 191 13.74 -11.53 12.73
N PHE A 192 12.60 -12.04 13.20
CA PHE A 192 12.33 -12.22 14.63
C PHE A 192 11.32 -13.33 14.87
N ASP A 193 11.34 -13.88 16.08
CA ASP A 193 10.40 -14.85 16.59
C ASP A 193 9.53 -14.25 17.69
N VAL A 194 8.29 -14.72 17.78
CA VAL A 194 7.34 -14.35 18.84
C VAL A 194 6.63 -15.59 19.32
N LYS A 195 6.70 -15.89 20.62
CA LYS A 195 5.93 -16.92 21.33
C LYS A 195 4.97 -16.23 22.30
N ALA A 196 3.67 -16.32 22.04
CA ALA A 196 2.62 -15.61 22.77
C ALA A 196 1.33 -16.46 22.84
N TYR A 197 1.44 -17.68 23.34
CA TYR A 197 0.25 -18.50 23.57
C TYR A 197 -0.64 -17.89 24.65
N PRO A 198 -1.97 -17.93 24.50
CA PRO A 198 -2.90 -17.30 25.46
C PRO A 198 -2.79 -17.85 26.87
N GLU A 199 -2.50 -19.14 27.02
CA GLU A 199 -2.34 -19.85 28.30
C GLU A 199 -1.01 -19.57 28.99
N ASP A 200 0.04 -19.15 28.22
CA ASP A 200 1.35 -18.85 28.80
C ASP A 200 1.30 -17.52 29.57
N SER A 201 1.90 -17.51 30.74
CA SER A 201 2.02 -16.31 31.58
C SER A 201 3.03 -15.29 31.03
N GLU A 202 3.85 -15.71 30.09
CA GLU A 202 4.94 -14.92 29.52
C GLU A 202 4.85 -14.88 27.99
N ILE A 203 5.25 -13.73 27.42
CA ILE A 203 5.43 -13.54 26.00
C ILE A 203 6.94 -13.39 25.72
N TYR A 204 7.41 -14.14 24.74
CA TYR A 204 8.81 -14.08 24.31
C TYR A 204 8.90 -13.42 22.94
N VAL A 205 9.80 -12.45 22.81
CA VAL A 205 10.11 -11.81 21.53
C VAL A 205 11.62 -11.90 21.32
N MET A 206 12.06 -12.56 20.29
CA MET A 206 13.46 -12.82 20.02
C MET A 206 13.88 -12.22 18.69
N LEU A 207 14.97 -11.48 18.69
CA LEU A 207 15.46 -10.77 17.52
C LEU A 207 16.67 -11.45 16.89
N GLU A 208 16.52 -11.89 15.63
CA GLU A 208 17.63 -12.46 14.85
C GLU A 208 18.38 -11.36 14.07
N THR A 209 17.65 -10.52 13.31
CA THR A 209 18.26 -9.43 12.54
C THR A 209 17.38 -8.19 12.52
N GLY A 210 17.98 -6.99 12.43
CA GLY A 210 17.26 -5.73 12.32
C GLY A 210 17.05 -5.03 13.65
N ARG A 211 15.87 -4.49 13.90
CA ARG A 211 15.48 -3.81 15.14
C ARG A 211 14.02 -4.06 15.46
N VAL A 212 13.73 -4.27 16.72
CA VAL A 212 12.37 -4.42 17.27
C VAL A 212 12.09 -3.31 18.28
N SER A 213 10.89 -2.75 18.20
CA SER A 213 10.33 -1.89 19.25
C SER A 213 9.08 -2.57 19.82
N ILE A 214 9.04 -2.75 21.13
CA ILE A 214 7.92 -3.35 21.85
C ILE A 214 7.18 -2.25 22.60
N SER A 215 5.86 -2.24 22.48
CA SER A 215 4.98 -1.31 23.20
C SER A 215 3.82 -2.04 23.86
N SER A 216 3.36 -1.55 24.99
CA SER A 216 2.15 -1.99 25.69
C SER A 216 1.29 -0.78 25.99
N PHE A 217 -0.04 -0.87 25.78
CA PHE A 217 -0.97 0.25 25.99
C PHE A 217 -0.49 1.58 25.38
N PHE A 218 0.07 1.54 24.15
CA PHE A 218 0.65 2.68 23.41
C PHE A 218 1.92 3.28 24.02
N GLN A 219 2.42 2.73 25.14
CA GLN A 219 3.68 3.13 25.74
C GLN A 219 4.79 2.18 25.33
N GLN A 220 5.88 2.74 24.80
CA GLN A 220 7.06 1.96 24.46
C GLN A 220 7.74 1.44 25.71
N ILE A 221 7.98 0.13 25.76
CA ILE A 221 8.57 -0.54 26.94
C ILE A 221 9.95 -1.13 26.68
N ALA A 222 10.28 -1.47 25.41
CA ALA A 222 11.57 -2.07 25.09
C ALA A 222 12.01 -1.81 23.65
N HIS A 223 13.33 -1.85 23.46
CA HIS A 223 14.00 -1.99 22.15
C HIS A 223 14.94 -3.19 22.20
N LEU A 224 14.93 -3.98 21.12
CA LEU A 224 15.82 -5.11 20.96
C LEU A 224 16.84 -4.84 19.85
N ASN A 225 18.08 -5.28 20.09
CA ASN A 225 19.13 -5.43 19.09
C ASN A 225 19.28 -6.89 18.69
N PRO A 226 19.92 -7.20 17.56
CA PRO A 226 20.17 -8.59 17.18
C PRO A 226 20.87 -9.38 18.29
N GLY A 227 20.31 -10.52 18.63
CA GLY A 227 20.77 -11.35 19.73
C GLY A 227 20.00 -11.15 21.05
N ASP A 228 19.13 -10.14 21.13
CA ASP A 228 18.34 -9.90 22.34
C ASP A 228 17.04 -10.71 22.32
N GLN A 229 16.58 -11.04 23.51
CA GLN A 229 15.28 -11.62 23.83
C GLN A 229 14.58 -10.75 24.85
N ALA A 230 13.33 -10.38 24.60
CA ALA A 230 12.44 -9.80 25.60
C ALA A 230 11.51 -10.87 26.15
N VAL A 231 11.36 -10.89 27.47
CA VAL A 231 10.37 -11.71 28.19
C VAL A 231 9.42 -10.76 28.89
N TYR A 232 8.17 -10.74 28.44
CA TYR A 232 7.13 -9.94 29.06
C TYR A 232 6.21 -10.83 29.89
N ASN A 233 6.07 -10.49 31.17
CA ASN A 233 5.18 -11.20 32.07
C ASN A 233 3.81 -10.51 32.10
N ARG A 234 2.77 -11.23 31.70
CA ARG A 234 1.38 -10.72 31.58
C ARG A 234 0.77 -10.36 32.94
N LYS A 235 1.16 -11.07 34.02
CA LYS A 235 0.62 -10.84 35.38
C LYS A 235 1.17 -9.59 36.03
N THR A 236 2.48 -9.34 35.82
CA THR A 236 3.18 -8.22 36.46
C THR A 236 3.34 -7.00 35.54
N ASN A 237 3.02 -7.12 34.26
CA ASN A 237 3.23 -6.13 33.21
C ASN A 237 4.70 -5.65 33.13
N THR A 238 5.64 -6.56 33.43
CA THR A 238 7.09 -6.25 33.39
C THR A 238 7.75 -6.90 32.18
N CYS A 239 8.67 -6.16 31.56
CA CYS A 239 9.49 -6.65 30.44
C CYS A 239 10.94 -6.72 30.86
N LYS A 240 11.57 -7.89 30.70
CA LYS A 240 13.00 -8.10 30.92
C LYS A 240 13.67 -8.37 29.59
N ILE A 241 14.83 -7.77 29.38
CA ILE A 241 15.66 -8.03 28.18
C ILE A 241 16.90 -8.83 28.63
N SER A 242 17.21 -9.86 27.86
CA SER A 242 18.42 -10.68 28.02
C SER A 242 19.01 -10.98 26.65
N SER A 243 20.25 -11.40 26.62
CA SER A 243 20.94 -11.85 25.40
C SER A 243 21.42 -13.28 25.64
N PRO A 244 20.54 -14.28 25.45
CA PRO A 244 20.86 -15.69 25.69
C PRO A 244 21.96 -16.18 24.74
N GLU A 245 22.92 -16.97 25.25
CA GLU A 245 24.04 -17.48 24.45
C GLU A 245 23.59 -18.42 23.31
N ASN A 246 22.43 -19.07 23.44
CA ASN A 246 21.92 -20.09 22.50
C ASN A 246 20.62 -19.71 21.82
N LEU A 247 20.56 -18.51 21.22
CA LEU A 247 19.38 -18.07 20.45
C LEU A 247 18.94 -19.09 19.37
N VAL A 248 19.90 -19.80 18.79
CA VAL A 248 19.64 -20.78 17.72
C VAL A 248 18.73 -21.92 18.21
N ASN A 249 18.77 -22.24 19.49
CA ASN A 249 17.96 -23.30 20.09
C ASN A 249 16.46 -22.98 20.03
N ASN A 250 16.10 -21.73 20.29
CA ASN A 250 14.70 -21.29 20.28
C ASN A 250 14.09 -21.22 18.86
N LEU A 251 14.95 -21.15 17.82
CA LEU A 251 14.55 -21.15 16.42
C LEU A 251 14.65 -22.55 15.77
N ALA A 252 15.01 -23.58 16.55
CA ALA A 252 15.22 -24.95 16.04
C ALA A 252 13.94 -25.56 15.47
N TRP A 253 12.78 -25.16 15.98
CA TRP A 253 11.48 -25.65 15.52
C TRP A 253 11.24 -25.42 14.02
N ARG A 254 11.76 -24.35 13.42
CA ARG A 254 11.71 -24.09 11.96
C ARG A 254 12.41 -25.18 11.15
N LYS A 255 13.40 -25.86 11.73
CA LYS A 255 14.15 -26.94 11.10
C LYS A 255 13.65 -28.34 11.52
N ASN A 256 12.44 -28.38 12.10
CA ASN A 256 11.86 -29.60 12.66
C ASN A 256 12.77 -30.22 13.76
N GLN A 257 13.37 -29.39 14.58
CA GLN A 257 14.14 -29.79 15.73
C GLN A 257 13.50 -29.26 17.02
N ILE A 258 13.41 -30.10 18.01
CA ILE A 258 13.04 -29.73 19.38
C ILE A 258 14.33 -29.59 20.17
N VAL A 259 14.48 -28.49 20.86
CA VAL A 259 15.62 -28.25 21.73
C VAL A 259 15.11 -27.80 23.09
N PHE A 260 15.48 -28.54 24.12
CA PHE A 260 15.28 -28.21 25.52
C PHE A 260 16.64 -27.84 26.12
N ASP A 261 16.72 -26.78 26.89
CA ASP A 261 17.94 -26.33 27.57
C ASP A 261 17.57 -25.98 29.03
N ASN A 262 17.80 -26.94 29.93
CA ASN A 262 17.36 -26.88 31.32
C ASN A 262 15.86 -26.55 31.47
N THR A 263 15.04 -27.08 30.56
CA THR A 263 13.61 -26.79 30.44
C THR A 263 12.83 -27.63 31.46
N PRO A 264 11.97 -27.05 32.32
CA PRO A 264 11.13 -27.79 33.26
C PRO A 264 10.21 -28.77 32.54
N LEU A 265 9.90 -29.91 33.19
CA LEU A 265 9.04 -30.94 32.60
C LEU A 265 7.67 -30.39 32.18
N GLU A 266 7.11 -29.46 32.92
CA GLU A 266 5.82 -28.83 32.59
C GLU A 266 5.88 -28.19 31.19
N GLU A 267 6.90 -27.39 30.91
CA GLU A 267 7.09 -26.76 29.60
C GLU A 267 7.47 -27.80 28.50
N VAL A 268 8.23 -28.85 28.85
CA VAL A 268 8.53 -29.96 27.94
C VAL A 268 7.24 -30.64 27.47
N ILE A 269 6.33 -30.91 28.39
CA ILE A 269 5.03 -31.56 28.12
C ILE A 269 4.18 -30.65 27.21
N GLU A 270 4.10 -29.38 27.50
CA GLU A 270 3.37 -28.41 26.64
C GLU A 270 3.91 -28.38 25.21
N VAL A 271 5.23 -28.29 25.04
CA VAL A 271 5.86 -28.30 23.73
C VAL A 271 5.58 -29.60 22.99
N LEU A 272 5.73 -30.76 23.65
CA LEU A 272 5.49 -32.06 23.04
C LEU A 272 4.00 -32.28 22.71
N SER A 273 3.11 -31.82 23.58
CA SER A 273 1.64 -31.87 23.32
C SER A 273 1.28 -31.09 22.05
N ARG A 274 1.80 -29.88 21.90
CA ARG A 274 1.57 -29.06 20.69
C ARG A 274 2.24 -29.66 19.45
N TRP A 275 3.42 -30.23 19.61
CA TRP A 275 4.25 -30.72 18.49
C TRP A 275 3.73 -32.02 17.87
N TYR A 276 3.22 -32.93 18.73
CA TYR A 276 2.82 -34.29 18.32
C TYR A 276 1.31 -34.52 18.39
N ASP A 277 0.54 -33.52 18.81
CA ASP A 277 -0.91 -33.62 19.03
C ASP A 277 -1.26 -34.78 19.99
N VAL A 278 -0.63 -34.78 21.16
CA VAL A 278 -0.85 -35.80 22.22
C VAL A 278 -1.27 -35.14 23.52
N GLU A 279 -2.05 -35.85 24.33
CA GLU A 279 -2.44 -35.44 25.67
C GLU A 279 -1.55 -36.13 26.72
N PHE A 280 -1.05 -35.32 27.67
CA PHE A 280 -0.30 -35.85 28.81
C PHE A 280 -1.16 -35.83 30.08
N VAL A 281 -1.02 -36.88 30.88
CA VAL A 281 -1.66 -37.04 32.20
C VAL A 281 -0.56 -37.19 33.22
N ILE A 282 -0.53 -36.33 34.22
CA ILE A 282 0.48 -36.37 35.29
C ILE A 282 -0.07 -37.20 36.44
N ASP A 283 0.46 -38.42 36.60
CA ASP A 283 0.07 -39.33 37.68
C ASP A 283 0.85 -39.04 38.97
N ASP A 284 2.06 -38.51 38.85
CA ASP A 284 2.91 -38.16 40.00
C ASP A 284 3.44 -36.74 39.88
N LEU A 285 3.01 -35.84 40.74
CA LEU A 285 3.43 -34.44 40.77
C LEU A 285 4.92 -34.24 41.09
N SER A 286 5.59 -35.25 41.66
CA SER A 286 7.04 -35.17 41.93
C SER A 286 7.87 -35.10 40.65
N THR A 287 7.30 -35.52 39.53
CA THR A 287 7.92 -35.43 38.19
C THR A 287 8.21 -33.99 37.75
N TYR A 288 7.49 -32.99 38.23
CA TYR A 288 7.70 -31.57 37.92
C TYR A 288 9.02 -30.99 38.48
N HIS A 289 9.73 -31.73 39.37
CA HIS A 289 11.03 -31.29 39.85
C HIS A 289 12.16 -31.48 38.81
N TYR A 290 11.89 -32.15 37.70
CA TYR A 290 12.88 -32.43 36.67
C TYR A 290 12.88 -31.42 35.56
N SER A 291 14.08 -31.09 35.07
CA SER A 291 14.33 -30.29 33.89
C SER A 291 15.12 -31.11 32.88
N TYR A 292 14.98 -30.78 31.62
CA TYR A 292 15.56 -31.50 30.51
C TYR A 292 16.49 -30.65 29.67
N THR A 293 17.63 -31.24 29.27
CA THR A 293 18.51 -30.68 28.25
C THR A 293 18.67 -31.74 27.16
N LEU A 294 18.07 -31.49 26.01
CA LEU A 294 18.00 -32.41 24.88
C LEU A 294 17.81 -31.67 23.57
N ALA A 295 18.50 -32.12 22.53
CA ALA A 295 18.19 -31.71 21.15
C ALA A 295 17.82 -32.93 20.33
N SER A 296 16.59 -32.91 19.78
CA SER A 296 16.04 -34.04 19.02
C SER A 296 15.35 -33.60 17.73
N SER A 297 15.49 -34.41 16.69
CA SER A 297 14.79 -34.25 15.40
C SER A 297 13.89 -35.45 15.09
N LYS A 298 13.49 -36.17 16.13
CA LYS A 298 12.64 -37.35 15.98
C LYS A 298 11.27 -37.00 15.45
N LYS A 299 10.75 -37.81 14.54
CA LYS A 299 9.43 -37.59 13.91
C LYS A 299 8.28 -38.19 14.70
N GLN A 300 8.56 -39.15 15.59
CA GLN A 300 7.57 -39.89 16.33
C GLN A 300 7.74 -39.64 17.82
N ILE A 301 6.63 -39.40 18.52
CA ILE A 301 6.59 -39.07 19.95
C ILE A 301 7.32 -40.09 20.81
N HIS A 302 7.11 -41.39 20.60
CA HIS A 302 7.70 -42.43 21.42
C HIS A 302 9.24 -42.40 21.39
N GLN A 303 9.86 -42.01 20.27
CA GLN A 303 11.30 -41.92 20.16
C GLN A 303 11.89 -40.81 21.03
N ILE A 304 11.20 -39.66 21.14
CA ILE A 304 11.67 -38.60 22.02
C ILE A 304 11.39 -38.90 23.49
N LEU A 305 10.26 -39.55 23.79
CA LEU A 305 9.96 -40.01 25.15
C LEU A 305 11.01 -41.01 25.65
N GLU A 306 11.44 -41.97 24.84
CA GLU A 306 12.56 -42.86 25.15
C GLU A 306 13.86 -42.11 25.42
N GLU A 307 14.14 -41.02 24.70
CA GLU A 307 15.32 -40.15 24.93
C GLU A 307 15.19 -39.44 26.30
N LEU A 308 14.03 -38.93 26.64
CA LEU A 308 13.75 -38.25 27.92
C LEU A 308 13.84 -39.24 29.10
N GLU A 309 13.34 -40.45 28.93
CA GLU A 309 13.44 -41.50 29.94
C GLU A 309 14.89 -41.92 30.25
N LYS A 310 15.79 -41.90 29.27
CA LYS A 310 17.19 -42.24 29.46
C LYS A 310 17.94 -41.26 30.33
N ILE A 311 17.49 -40.02 30.37
CA ILE A 311 18.18 -38.90 31.07
C ILE A 311 17.52 -38.49 32.37
N SER A 312 16.36 -39.14 32.72
CA SER A 312 15.61 -38.86 33.95
C SER A 312 14.99 -40.12 34.55
N PRO A 313 14.61 -40.09 35.82
CA PRO A 313 13.83 -41.18 36.45
C PRO A 313 12.34 -41.08 36.16
N VAL A 314 11.91 -40.25 35.22
CA VAL A 314 10.52 -40.12 34.80
C VAL A 314 10.21 -41.21 33.76
N CYS A 315 9.00 -41.78 33.82
CA CYS A 315 8.48 -42.75 32.88
C CYS A 315 7.29 -42.20 32.13
N PHE A 316 7.23 -42.49 30.82
CA PHE A 316 6.14 -42.08 29.94
C PHE A 316 5.43 -43.32 29.35
N THR A 317 4.17 -43.58 29.73
CA THR A 317 3.44 -44.76 29.30
C THR A 317 2.20 -44.37 28.49
N ASP A 318 2.07 -44.89 27.29
CA ASP A 318 0.88 -44.69 26.47
C ASP A 318 -0.25 -45.62 27.01
N GLN A 319 -1.36 -44.98 27.42
CA GLN A 319 -2.56 -45.66 27.88
C GLN A 319 -3.77 -44.97 27.22
N ASP A 320 -4.51 -45.72 26.46
CA ASP A 320 -5.73 -45.24 25.77
C ASP A 320 -5.52 -43.98 24.91
N GLY A 321 -4.31 -43.81 24.32
CA GLY A 321 -3.95 -42.68 23.48
C GLY A 321 -3.55 -41.40 24.24
N LYS A 322 -3.34 -41.53 25.57
CA LYS A 322 -2.77 -40.47 26.41
C LYS A 322 -1.44 -40.92 26.99
N ILE A 323 -0.53 -40.01 27.17
CA ILE A 323 0.80 -40.25 27.74
C ILE A 323 0.74 -39.99 29.24
N HIS A 324 0.78 -41.05 30.02
CA HIS A 324 0.85 -41.03 31.50
C HIS A 324 2.30 -40.78 31.94
N VAL A 325 2.47 -39.86 32.87
CA VAL A 325 3.78 -39.42 33.38
C VAL A 325 3.89 -39.78 34.86
N SER A 326 4.83 -40.65 35.17
CA SER A 326 5.06 -41.15 36.54
C SER A 326 6.57 -41.26 36.83
N MET A 327 6.92 -41.56 38.08
CA MET A 327 8.30 -41.92 38.43
C MET A 327 8.54 -43.39 38.10
N LYS A 328 9.78 -43.71 37.68
CA LYS A 328 10.23 -45.12 37.56
C LYS A 328 10.25 -45.76 38.94
N GLU A 329 9.77 -46.98 39.03
CA GLU A 329 9.82 -47.81 40.26
C GLU A 329 11.25 -48.18 40.63
#